data_512117a08711d058b5b86f42097f121d
#
_entry.id   512117a08711d058b5b86f42097f121d
#
_cell.length_a   1.000
_cell.length_b   1.000
_cell.length_c   1.000
_cell.angle_alpha   90.00
_cell.angle_beta   90.00
_cell.angle_gamma   90.00
#
_symmetry.space_group_name_H-M   'P 1'
#
loop_
_entity.id
_entity.type
_entity.pdbx_description
1 polymer ?
#
loop_
_entity_poly.entity_id
_entity_poly.type
_entity_poly.pdbx_seq_one_letter_code
_entity_poly.pdbx_strand_id
1 'polypeptide(L)'
;VSFAIIPPGRVHLGPGEARRAPTLAQGFGARGIVVHGASGARAAWLLDALARAGLAAEALGCPAEPTLDMLEAGLRAARPHRPDWVIAIGGGAALDLGKALAALIPAAGGPLDHLEVVGRGLPLGADPLPLIAIPTTAGTGSEATRNAVIGLPDHGRKVSLRDDRMMPRIALVDPELMAGCPPAVTLASGLDAIVQLIEPLIGRRATPFSDALARAALGPALAALKRLTEAEDPAARATMAWAALAGGIALTNGGLGAVHGLAGVIGGRSGGAHGAICGTLLGPVLEMNRALGGAATIARIDEVCAAIAATFGGAATDAPRTLADWARAQGLPDLGALGLDRTDLAGVAHDALGSSSMQGNPVMPDEAALRAAMAAA
;
A
#
# COMPACT_ATOMS: atom_id res chain seq x y z
N VAL A 1 -3.47 -14.66 24.54
CA VAL A 1 -3.49 -13.49 23.66
C VAL A 1 -4.82 -13.47 22.95
N SER A 2 -5.57 -12.35 23.07
CA SER A 2 -6.84 -12.15 22.33
C SER A 2 -6.59 -11.19 21.17
N PHE A 3 -6.98 -11.56 19.96
CA PHE A 3 -6.90 -10.70 18.77
C PHE A 3 -8.00 -11.08 17.78
N ALA A 4 -8.40 -10.12 16.94
CA ALA A 4 -9.30 -10.35 15.83
C ALA A 4 -8.49 -10.52 14.54
N ILE A 5 -9.03 -11.28 13.59
CA ILE A 5 -8.50 -11.40 12.24
C ILE A 5 -9.51 -10.76 11.29
N ILE A 6 -9.04 -9.82 10.48
CA ILE A 6 -9.78 -9.24 9.37
C ILE A 6 -9.21 -9.88 8.10
N PRO A 7 -9.84 -10.94 7.58
CA PRO A 7 -9.35 -11.58 6.37
C PRO A 7 -9.68 -10.73 5.16
N PRO A 8 -8.88 -10.82 4.08
CA PRO A 8 -9.35 -10.36 2.78
C PRO A 8 -10.58 -11.14 2.36
N GLY A 9 -11.31 -10.65 1.38
CA GLY A 9 -12.35 -11.41 0.71
C GLY A 9 -11.77 -12.68 0.05
N ARG A 10 -12.35 -13.09 -1.07
CA ARG A 10 -11.76 -14.21 -1.83
C ARG A 10 -10.50 -13.74 -2.55
N VAL A 11 -9.40 -14.46 -2.38
CA VAL A 11 -8.13 -14.18 -3.07
C VAL A 11 -7.86 -15.29 -4.10
N HIS A 12 -7.52 -14.87 -5.31
CA HIS A 12 -6.95 -15.72 -6.35
C HIS A 12 -5.58 -15.17 -6.69
N LEU A 13 -4.55 -16.00 -6.55
CA LEU A 13 -3.17 -15.61 -6.83
C LEU A 13 -2.56 -16.60 -7.80
N GLY A 14 -2.07 -16.11 -8.91
CA GLY A 14 -1.38 -16.90 -9.93
C GLY A 14 -1.45 -16.26 -11.31
N PRO A 15 -0.63 -16.76 -12.25
CA PRO A 15 -0.65 -16.31 -13.63
C PRO A 15 -2.02 -16.50 -14.29
N GLY A 16 -2.52 -15.47 -14.97
CA GLY A 16 -3.79 -15.51 -15.70
C GLY A 16 -5.05 -15.38 -14.84
N GLU A 17 -4.95 -15.31 -13.51
CA GLU A 17 -6.12 -15.21 -12.62
C GLU A 17 -6.98 -13.95 -12.86
N ALA A 18 -6.38 -12.86 -13.34
CA ALA A 18 -7.12 -11.65 -13.68
C ALA A 18 -8.17 -11.86 -14.78
N ARG A 19 -7.99 -12.86 -15.66
CA ARG A 19 -8.93 -13.19 -16.74
C ARG A 19 -10.29 -13.69 -16.24
N ARG A 20 -10.40 -14.03 -14.95
CA ARG A 20 -11.66 -14.44 -14.29
C ARG A 20 -12.58 -13.26 -13.97
N ALA A 21 -12.08 -12.02 -14.04
CA ALA A 21 -12.81 -10.84 -13.62
C ALA A 21 -14.21 -10.72 -14.27
N PRO A 22 -14.42 -10.93 -15.57
CA PRO A 22 -15.75 -10.85 -16.18
C PRO A 22 -16.76 -11.86 -15.59
N THR A 23 -16.34 -13.13 -15.46
CA THR A 23 -17.21 -14.19 -14.89
C THR A 23 -17.56 -13.91 -13.43
N LEU A 24 -16.62 -13.37 -12.66
CA LEU A 24 -16.84 -13.04 -11.25
C LEU A 24 -17.73 -11.79 -11.10
N ALA A 25 -17.57 -10.79 -11.98
CA ALA A 25 -18.40 -9.60 -11.99
C ALA A 25 -19.87 -9.88 -12.34
N GLN A 26 -20.15 -10.85 -13.22
CA GLN A 26 -21.52 -11.30 -13.53
C GLN A 26 -22.33 -11.71 -12.28
N GLY A 27 -21.62 -12.25 -11.27
CA GLY A 27 -22.26 -12.61 -10.00
C GLY A 27 -22.74 -11.42 -9.15
N PHE A 28 -22.35 -10.20 -9.51
CA PHE A 28 -22.71 -8.98 -8.78
C PHE A 28 -23.77 -8.14 -9.52
N GLY A 29 -23.91 -8.29 -10.83
CA GLY A 29 -24.86 -7.53 -11.65
C GLY A 29 -24.35 -7.24 -13.06
N ALA A 30 -25.13 -6.47 -13.81
CA ALA A 30 -24.87 -6.24 -15.23
C ALA A 30 -24.08 -4.96 -15.53
N ARG A 31 -23.98 -4.02 -14.59
CA ARG A 31 -23.38 -2.70 -14.81
C ARG A 31 -22.25 -2.46 -13.80
N GLY A 32 -21.16 -1.91 -14.28
CA GLY A 32 -20.04 -1.61 -13.39
C GLY A 32 -19.19 -0.42 -13.76
N ILE A 33 -18.27 -0.11 -12.85
CA ILE A 33 -17.22 0.88 -13.07
C ILE A 33 -15.88 0.14 -13.08
N VAL A 34 -15.05 0.45 -14.08
CA VAL A 34 -13.65 0.00 -14.14
C VAL A 34 -12.75 1.19 -13.85
N VAL A 35 -12.11 1.19 -12.68
CA VAL A 35 -11.07 2.17 -12.35
C VAL A 35 -9.73 1.62 -12.80
N HIS A 36 -8.99 2.38 -13.61
CA HIS A 36 -7.69 1.96 -14.11
C HIS A 36 -6.60 3.02 -13.81
N GLY A 37 -5.32 2.62 -13.87
CA GLY A 37 -4.19 3.54 -13.72
C GLY A 37 -4.08 4.55 -14.86
N ALA A 38 -2.95 5.28 -14.94
CA ALA A 38 -2.74 6.36 -15.91
C ALA A 38 -2.96 5.94 -17.39
N SER A 39 -2.66 4.69 -17.74
CA SER A 39 -2.84 4.18 -19.10
C SER A 39 -4.07 3.28 -19.20
N GLY A 40 -5.14 3.78 -19.85
CA GLY A 40 -6.33 2.99 -20.19
C GLY A 40 -6.03 1.78 -21.09
N ALA A 41 -4.98 1.85 -21.89
CA ALA A 41 -4.57 0.75 -22.76
C ALA A 41 -4.23 -0.55 -21.98
N ARG A 42 -3.73 -0.43 -20.76
CA ARG A 42 -3.47 -1.59 -19.88
C ARG A 42 -4.75 -2.28 -19.40
N ALA A 43 -5.89 -1.58 -19.39
CA ALA A 43 -7.19 -2.12 -18.99
C ALA A 43 -8.08 -2.48 -20.19
N ALA A 44 -7.67 -2.18 -21.44
CA ALA A 44 -8.49 -2.39 -22.64
C ALA A 44 -8.95 -3.85 -22.79
N TRP A 45 -8.05 -4.81 -22.56
CA TRP A 45 -8.38 -6.24 -22.61
C TRP A 45 -9.53 -6.62 -21.65
N LEU A 46 -9.58 -5.98 -20.47
CA LEU A 46 -10.61 -6.22 -19.46
C LEU A 46 -11.95 -5.64 -19.90
N LEU A 47 -11.95 -4.41 -20.41
CA LEU A 47 -13.16 -3.77 -20.94
C LEU A 47 -13.75 -4.57 -22.10
N ASP A 48 -12.91 -5.03 -23.04
CA ASP A 48 -13.32 -5.92 -24.12
C ASP A 48 -13.88 -7.25 -23.62
N ALA A 49 -13.27 -7.82 -22.59
CA ALA A 49 -13.72 -9.09 -22.01
C ALA A 49 -15.07 -8.93 -21.27
N LEU A 50 -15.27 -7.80 -20.56
CA LEU A 50 -16.54 -7.45 -19.91
C LEU A 50 -17.64 -7.26 -20.97
N ALA A 51 -17.36 -6.53 -22.04
CA ALA A 51 -18.34 -6.34 -23.14
C ALA A 51 -18.73 -7.66 -23.79
N ARG A 52 -17.75 -8.55 -24.09
CA ARG A 52 -18.05 -9.91 -24.61
C ARG A 52 -18.87 -10.75 -23.64
N ALA A 53 -18.75 -10.52 -22.35
CA ALA A 53 -19.55 -11.19 -21.32
C ALA A 53 -20.95 -10.56 -21.13
N GLY A 54 -21.31 -9.55 -21.92
CA GLY A 54 -22.60 -8.84 -21.84
C GLY A 54 -22.70 -7.87 -20.66
N LEU A 55 -21.57 -7.43 -20.09
CA LEU A 55 -21.52 -6.50 -18.96
C LEU A 55 -21.27 -5.07 -19.48
N ALA A 56 -22.09 -4.11 -19.03
CA ALA A 56 -21.90 -2.71 -19.32
C ALA A 56 -20.96 -2.10 -18.29
N ALA A 57 -19.81 -1.56 -18.74
CA ALA A 57 -18.82 -0.98 -17.86
C ALA A 57 -18.39 0.41 -18.36
N GLU A 58 -18.34 1.38 -17.43
CA GLU A 58 -17.72 2.68 -17.69
C GLU A 58 -16.30 2.69 -17.09
N ALA A 59 -15.35 3.29 -17.83
CA ALA A 59 -13.96 3.36 -17.43
C ALA A 59 -13.63 4.73 -16.82
N LEU A 60 -12.91 4.72 -15.69
CA LEU A 60 -12.42 5.91 -15.00
C LEU A 60 -10.91 5.80 -14.79
N GLY A 61 -10.16 6.80 -15.27
CA GLY A 61 -8.72 6.85 -15.12
C GLY A 61 -8.28 7.43 -13.77
N CYS A 62 -7.23 6.83 -13.18
CA CYS A 62 -6.52 7.34 -12.01
C CYS A 62 -5.05 7.60 -12.41
N PRO A 63 -4.71 8.78 -12.97
CA PRO A 63 -3.39 9.05 -13.54
C PRO A 63 -2.29 9.26 -12.48
N ALA A 64 -2.66 9.56 -11.24
CA ALA A 64 -1.77 9.82 -10.12
C ALA A 64 -2.39 9.28 -8.83
N GLU A 65 -1.79 9.56 -7.68
CA GLU A 65 -2.42 9.29 -6.39
C GLU A 65 -3.77 10.02 -6.29
N PRO A 66 -4.84 9.34 -5.83
CA PRO A 66 -6.18 9.90 -5.88
C PRO A 66 -6.31 11.12 -4.98
N THR A 67 -6.87 12.20 -5.52
CA THR A 67 -7.21 13.41 -4.78
C THR A 67 -8.71 13.48 -4.51
N LEU A 68 -9.10 14.40 -3.62
CA LEU A 68 -10.52 14.70 -3.36
C LEU A 68 -11.25 15.06 -4.67
N ASP A 69 -10.66 15.91 -5.50
CA ASP A 69 -11.26 16.32 -6.79
C ASP A 69 -11.46 15.14 -7.75
N MET A 70 -10.47 14.22 -7.81
CA MET A 70 -10.60 13.00 -8.61
C MET A 70 -11.73 12.10 -8.10
N LEU A 71 -11.83 11.96 -6.77
CA LEU A 71 -12.90 11.17 -6.15
C LEU A 71 -14.27 11.78 -6.41
N GLU A 72 -14.44 13.09 -6.25
CA GLU A 72 -15.68 13.79 -6.55
C GLU A 72 -16.06 13.71 -8.03
N ALA A 73 -15.09 13.91 -8.93
CA ALA A 73 -15.31 13.74 -10.36
C ALA A 73 -15.74 12.31 -10.70
N GLY A 74 -15.08 11.32 -10.11
CA GLY A 74 -15.43 9.91 -10.26
C GLY A 74 -16.85 9.60 -9.78
N LEU A 75 -17.28 10.14 -8.63
CA LEU A 75 -18.65 9.98 -8.11
C LEU A 75 -19.69 10.63 -9.04
N ARG A 76 -19.40 11.83 -9.54
CA ARG A 76 -20.30 12.51 -10.52
C ARG A 76 -20.46 11.70 -11.80
N ALA A 77 -19.40 11.07 -12.29
CA ALA A 77 -19.45 10.22 -13.48
C ALA A 77 -20.17 8.89 -13.21
N ALA A 78 -19.82 8.21 -12.10
CA ALA A 78 -20.29 6.85 -11.84
C ALA A 78 -21.75 6.75 -11.39
N ARG A 79 -22.27 7.69 -10.59
CA ARG A 79 -23.62 7.60 -10.01
C ARG A 79 -24.75 7.52 -11.06
N PRO A 80 -24.73 8.27 -12.18
CA PRO A 80 -25.75 8.13 -13.23
C PRO A 80 -25.78 6.76 -13.88
N HIS A 81 -24.64 6.07 -13.97
CA HIS A 81 -24.56 4.70 -14.50
C HIS A 81 -25.24 3.66 -13.62
N ARG A 82 -25.47 3.96 -12.34
CA ARG A 82 -26.08 3.04 -11.32
C ARG A 82 -25.35 1.69 -11.31
N PRO A 83 -24.06 1.66 -11.02
CA PRO A 83 -23.28 0.44 -11.09
C PRO A 83 -23.68 -0.54 -9.97
N ASP A 84 -23.59 -1.83 -10.29
CA ASP A 84 -23.80 -2.94 -9.37
C ASP A 84 -22.48 -3.38 -8.71
N TRP A 85 -21.33 -3.04 -9.33
CA TRP A 85 -19.98 -3.43 -8.90
C TRP A 85 -18.92 -2.42 -9.38
N VAL A 86 -17.74 -2.53 -8.74
CA VAL A 86 -16.52 -1.82 -9.16
C VAL A 86 -15.42 -2.83 -9.40
N ILE A 87 -14.64 -2.66 -10.46
CA ILE A 87 -13.35 -3.33 -10.68
C ILE A 87 -12.28 -2.24 -10.64
N ALA A 88 -11.25 -2.43 -9.83
CA ALA A 88 -10.08 -1.57 -9.82
C ALA A 88 -8.86 -2.34 -10.33
N ILE A 89 -8.25 -1.89 -11.44
CA ILE A 89 -7.08 -2.50 -12.06
C ILE A 89 -5.95 -1.48 -12.15
N GLY A 90 -4.85 -1.69 -11.41
CA GLY A 90 -3.74 -0.75 -11.39
C GLY A 90 -2.85 -0.88 -10.16
N GLY A 91 -2.01 0.11 -9.94
CA GLY A 91 -1.27 0.24 -8.69
C GLY A 91 -2.17 0.71 -7.54
N GLY A 92 -1.58 0.92 -6.36
CA GLY A 92 -2.29 1.33 -5.15
C GLY A 92 -3.23 2.51 -5.35
N ALA A 93 -2.83 3.51 -6.14
CA ALA A 93 -3.66 4.68 -6.46
C ALA A 93 -5.01 4.31 -7.11
N ALA A 94 -4.99 3.46 -8.14
CA ALA A 94 -6.21 3.01 -8.81
C ALA A 94 -7.07 2.13 -7.89
N LEU A 95 -6.44 1.28 -7.07
CA LEU A 95 -7.14 0.45 -6.10
C LEU A 95 -7.82 1.30 -5.02
N ASP A 96 -7.14 2.32 -4.52
CA ASP A 96 -7.68 3.22 -3.51
C ASP A 96 -8.82 4.07 -4.05
N LEU A 97 -8.69 4.64 -5.26
CA LEU A 97 -9.81 5.32 -5.91
C LEU A 97 -11.01 4.37 -6.11
N GLY A 98 -10.75 3.13 -6.55
CA GLY A 98 -11.79 2.13 -6.73
C GLY A 98 -12.51 1.76 -5.43
N LYS A 99 -11.76 1.59 -4.32
CA LYS A 99 -12.34 1.37 -2.98
C LYS A 99 -13.19 2.54 -2.51
N ALA A 100 -12.68 3.77 -2.67
CA ALA A 100 -13.41 4.97 -2.29
C ALA A 100 -14.70 5.14 -3.11
N LEU A 101 -14.66 4.90 -4.42
CA LEU A 101 -15.84 4.93 -5.27
C LEU A 101 -16.83 3.82 -4.90
N ALA A 102 -16.36 2.59 -4.68
CA ALA A 102 -17.24 1.50 -4.26
C ALA A 102 -17.97 1.83 -2.95
N ALA A 103 -17.28 2.49 -2.01
CA ALA A 103 -17.86 2.91 -0.74
C ALA A 103 -18.86 4.07 -0.86
N LEU A 104 -18.53 5.07 -1.68
CA LEU A 104 -19.26 6.34 -1.69
C LEU A 104 -20.31 6.47 -2.79
N ILE A 105 -20.32 5.62 -3.82
CA ILE A 105 -21.39 5.60 -4.82
C ILE A 105 -22.76 5.41 -4.18
N PRO A 106 -22.98 4.41 -3.30
CA PRO A 106 -24.27 4.19 -2.63
C PRO A 106 -24.49 5.10 -1.41
N ALA A 107 -23.43 5.71 -0.87
CA ALA A 107 -23.52 6.53 0.32
C ALA A 107 -24.20 7.88 0.04
N ALA A 108 -24.96 8.36 1.02
CA ALA A 108 -25.47 9.73 1.03
C ALA A 108 -24.33 10.70 1.41
N GLY A 109 -24.44 11.94 0.95
CA GLY A 109 -23.44 12.97 1.24
C GLY A 109 -22.24 12.98 0.30
N GLY A 110 -21.18 13.65 0.73
CA GLY A 110 -19.92 13.82 -0.01
C GLY A 110 -18.74 13.13 0.66
N PRO A 111 -17.57 13.08 -0.03
CA PRO A 111 -16.37 12.45 0.54
C PRO A 111 -15.95 13.01 1.89
N LEU A 112 -16.03 14.34 2.08
CA LEU A 112 -15.65 15.01 3.33
C LEU A 112 -16.53 14.61 4.54
N ASP A 113 -17.73 14.06 4.32
CA ASP A 113 -18.52 13.52 5.42
C ASP A 113 -17.86 12.27 6.05
N HIS A 114 -17.09 11.51 5.28
CA HIS A 114 -16.59 10.20 5.67
C HIS A 114 -15.06 10.14 5.85
N LEU A 115 -14.30 11.09 5.25
CA LEU A 115 -12.85 11.15 5.39
C LEU A 115 -12.42 11.46 6.83
N GLU A 116 -11.35 10.79 7.28
CA GLU A 116 -10.73 11.02 8.60
C GLU A 116 -10.01 12.39 8.64
N VAL A 117 -9.73 12.90 9.83
CA VAL A 117 -8.88 14.06 10.15
C VAL A 117 -9.39 15.39 9.61
N VAL A 118 -9.51 15.57 8.30
CA VAL A 118 -9.98 16.82 7.67
C VAL A 118 -11.50 16.79 7.47
N GLY A 119 -12.05 15.61 7.20
CA GLY A 119 -13.48 15.41 7.08
C GLY A 119 -14.17 15.22 8.44
N ARG A 120 -15.44 14.85 8.40
CA ARG A 120 -16.27 14.61 9.59
C ARG A 120 -16.09 13.21 10.18
N GLY A 121 -15.47 12.27 9.44
CA GLY A 121 -15.23 10.89 9.87
C GLY A 121 -16.52 10.10 10.15
N LEU A 122 -17.65 10.45 9.53
CA LEU A 122 -18.91 9.75 9.73
C LEU A 122 -18.84 8.32 9.16
N PRO A 123 -19.48 7.35 9.82
CA PRO A 123 -19.57 6.00 9.29
C PRO A 123 -20.32 5.97 7.95
N LEU A 124 -20.02 4.99 7.10
CA LEU A 124 -20.74 4.79 5.85
C LEU A 124 -22.22 4.43 6.15
N GLY A 125 -23.14 5.21 5.60
CA GLY A 125 -24.58 5.00 5.78
C GLY A 125 -25.18 3.88 4.92
N ALA A 126 -24.42 3.36 3.94
CA ALA A 126 -24.80 2.28 3.06
C ALA A 126 -23.66 1.27 2.92
N ASP A 127 -23.98 0.04 2.52
CA ASP A 127 -22.94 -0.94 2.22
C ASP A 127 -22.22 -0.59 0.91
N PRO A 128 -20.88 -0.68 0.88
CA PRO A 128 -20.11 -0.52 -0.34
C PRO A 128 -20.56 -1.46 -1.46
N LEU A 129 -20.44 -1.02 -2.70
CA LEU A 129 -20.56 -1.90 -3.84
C LEU A 129 -19.49 -2.99 -3.77
N PRO A 130 -19.77 -4.23 -4.24
CA PRO A 130 -18.74 -5.25 -4.34
C PRO A 130 -17.60 -4.78 -5.23
N LEU A 131 -16.37 -4.92 -4.72
CA LEU A 131 -15.14 -4.54 -5.38
C LEU A 131 -14.32 -5.79 -5.76
N ILE A 132 -13.88 -5.85 -7.02
CA ILE A 132 -12.82 -6.74 -7.49
C ILE A 132 -11.55 -5.91 -7.64
N ALA A 133 -10.52 -6.24 -6.87
CA ALA A 133 -9.22 -5.55 -6.91
C ALA A 133 -8.21 -6.37 -7.72
N ILE A 134 -7.57 -5.74 -8.70
CA ILE A 134 -6.58 -6.34 -9.62
C ILE A 134 -5.31 -5.50 -9.57
N PRO A 135 -4.36 -5.80 -8.65
CA PRO A 135 -3.11 -5.05 -8.56
C PRO A 135 -2.21 -5.29 -9.78
N THR A 136 -1.55 -4.23 -10.26
CA THR A 136 -0.54 -4.30 -11.32
C THR A 136 0.85 -3.84 -10.86
N THR A 137 1.03 -3.63 -9.55
CA THR A 137 2.30 -3.41 -8.87
C THR A 137 2.35 -4.29 -7.63
N ALA A 138 3.52 -4.79 -7.29
CA ALA A 138 3.75 -5.56 -6.07
C ALA A 138 4.28 -4.61 -4.97
N GLY A 139 3.39 -3.86 -4.34
CA GLY A 139 3.74 -2.84 -3.35
C GLY A 139 2.72 -2.75 -2.23
N THR A 140 1.75 -1.89 -2.40
CA THR A 140 0.83 -1.42 -1.35
C THR A 140 -0.04 -2.49 -0.66
N GLY A 141 -0.23 -3.66 -1.28
CA GLY A 141 -1.17 -4.67 -0.77
C GLY A 141 -2.62 -4.15 -0.63
N SER A 142 -2.96 -3.07 -1.36
CA SER A 142 -4.26 -2.39 -1.25
C SER A 142 -5.45 -3.31 -1.57
N GLU A 143 -5.23 -4.38 -2.33
CA GLU A 143 -6.22 -5.43 -2.60
C GLU A 143 -6.62 -6.24 -1.36
N ALA A 144 -5.85 -6.12 -0.26
CA ALA A 144 -6.09 -6.81 1.00
C ALA A 144 -6.21 -5.83 2.20
N THR A 145 -6.57 -4.58 1.93
CA THR A 145 -6.78 -3.56 2.96
C THR A 145 -8.18 -2.96 2.89
N ARG A 146 -8.66 -2.43 4.02
CA ARG A 146 -10.01 -1.87 4.21
C ARG A 146 -10.07 -0.35 4.22
N ASN A 147 -9.06 0.30 3.68
CA ASN A 147 -8.99 1.76 3.58
C ASN A 147 -8.59 2.20 2.18
N ALA A 148 -8.90 3.44 1.87
CA ALA A 148 -8.41 4.16 0.70
C ALA A 148 -7.74 5.45 1.15
N VAL A 149 -6.55 5.75 0.63
CA VAL A 149 -5.82 6.97 0.94
C VAL A 149 -6.13 8.02 -0.13
N ILE A 150 -6.63 9.18 0.31
CA ILE A 150 -7.03 10.28 -0.55
C ILE A 150 -6.19 11.51 -0.22
N GLY A 151 -5.57 12.09 -1.23
CA GLY A 151 -4.84 13.34 -1.12
C GLY A 151 -5.77 14.53 -1.01
N LEU A 152 -5.45 15.44 -0.10
CA LEU A 152 -6.09 16.75 0.03
C LEU A 152 -4.99 17.82 -0.14
N PRO A 153 -4.69 18.22 -1.40
CA PRO A 153 -3.60 19.15 -1.69
C PRO A 153 -3.74 20.49 -0.95
N ASP A 154 -4.97 21.02 -0.85
CA ASP A 154 -5.27 22.28 -0.15
C ASP A 154 -4.93 22.23 1.36
N HIS A 155 -4.82 21.03 1.91
CA HIS A 155 -4.46 20.81 3.30
C HIS A 155 -3.04 20.26 3.48
N GLY A 156 -2.30 20.02 2.39
CA GLY A 156 -0.97 19.37 2.41
C GLY A 156 -0.98 18.00 3.08
N ARG A 157 -2.08 17.25 2.98
CA ARG A 157 -2.29 16.00 3.73
C ARG A 157 -2.83 14.88 2.84
N LYS A 158 -2.51 13.66 3.24
CA LYS A 158 -3.19 12.45 2.78
C LYS A 158 -3.99 11.89 3.95
N VAL A 159 -5.25 11.58 3.72
CA VAL A 159 -6.17 11.05 4.75
C VAL A 159 -6.81 9.76 4.29
N SER A 160 -7.27 8.94 5.23
CA SER A 160 -7.95 7.69 4.91
C SER A 160 -9.47 7.85 4.93
N LEU A 161 -10.12 7.18 3.98
CA LEU A 161 -11.46 6.67 4.12
C LEU A 161 -11.33 5.23 4.59
N ARG A 162 -11.98 4.85 5.69
CA ARG A 162 -11.80 3.53 6.30
C ARG A 162 -13.10 2.98 6.87
N ASP A 163 -13.42 1.75 6.45
CA ASP A 163 -14.52 0.96 7.00
C ASP A 163 -14.21 -0.54 6.74
N ASP A 164 -14.56 -1.42 7.64
CA ASP A 164 -14.30 -2.87 7.48
C ASP A 164 -14.99 -3.43 6.22
N ARG A 165 -16.12 -2.86 5.82
CA ARG A 165 -16.87 -3.22 4.61
C ARG A 165 -16.20 -2.81 3.30
N MET A 166 -15.15 -1.94 3.35
CA MET A 166 -14.36 -1.55 2.18
C MET A 166 -13.32 -2.61 1.76
N MET A 167 -13.21 -3.70 2.52
CA MET A 167 -12.36 -4.82 2.10
C MET A 167 -12.84 -5.35 0.74
N PRO A 168 -11.96 -5.45 -0.28
CA PRO A 168 -12.34 -6.00 -1.58
C PRO A 168 -13.00 -7.37 -1.44
N ARG A 169 -14.12 -7.58 -2.13
CA ARG A 169 -14.83 -8.87 -2.13
C ARG A 169 -13.99 -9.95 -2.80
N ILE A 170 -13.20 -9.56 -3.80
CA ILE A 170 -12.32 -10.45 -4.54
C ILE A 170 -11.02 -9.69 -4.86
N ALA A 171 -9.89 -10.32 -4.59
CA ALA A 171 -8.58 -9.90 -5.06
C ALA A 171 -8.09 -10.89 -6.12
N LEU A 172 -7.75 -10.39 -7.31
CA LEU A 172 -7.16 -11.15 -8.40
C LEU A 172 -5.71 -10.71 -8.56
N VAL A 173 -4.82 -11.42 -7.91
CA VAL A 173 -3.39 -11.10 -7.86
C VAL A 173 -2.68 -11.89 -8.96
N ASP A 174 -2.48 -11.23 -10.10
CA ASP A 174 -1.92 -11.82 -11.30
C ASP A 174 -0.52 -11.26 -11.58
N PRO A 175 0.54 -12.04 -11.33
CA PRO A 175 1.92 -11.58 -11.55
C PRO A 175 2.23 -11.18 -12.99
N GLU A 176 1.50 -11.72 -13.99
CA GLU A 176 1.69 -11.34 -15.39
C GLU A 176 1.36 -9.86 -15.63
N LEU A 177 0.43 -9.29 -14.88
CA LEU A 177 0.07 -7.87 -14.98
C LEU A 177 1.12 -6.93 -14.37
N MET A 178 2.04 -7.48 -13.58
CA MET A 178 3.15 -6.75 -12.94
C MET A 178 4.42 -6.80 -13.80
N ALA A 179 4.47 -7.66 -14.81
CA ALA A 179 5.59 -7.77 -15.73
C ALA A 179 5.78 -6.46 -16.53
N GLY A 180 7.04 -6.10 -16.79
CA GLY A 180 7.39 -4.86 -17.50
C GLY A 180 7.11 -3.59 -16.68
N CYS A 181 6.88 -3.69 -15.38
CA CYS A 181 6.86 -2.54 -14.50
C CYS A 181 8.22 -1.82 -14.54
N PRO A 182 8.29 -0.49 -14.70
CA PRO A 182 9.56 0.23 -14.74
C PRO A 182 10.46 -0.09 -13.54
N PRO A 183 11.80 -0.19 -13.72
CA PRO A 183 12.72 -0.56 -12.63
C PRO A 183 12.57 0.31 -11.38
N ALA A 184 12.45 1.63 -11.52
CA ALA A 184 12.25 2.53 -10.39
C ALA A 184 10.94 2.25 -9.64
N VAL A 185 9.86 1.92 -10.35
CA VAL A 185 8.57 1.56 -9.74
C VAL A 185 8.68 0.18 -9.07
N THR A 186 9.37 -0.77 -9.69
CA THR A 186 9.62 -2.10 -9.12
C THR A 186 10.39 -2.00 -7.81
N LEU A 187 11.46 -1.19 -7.78
CA LEU A 187 12.27 -0.97 -6.57
C LEU A 187 11.43 -0.31 -5.46
N ALA A 188 10.78 0.81 -5.77
CA ALA A 188 10.00 1.56 -4.80
C ALA A 188 8.82 0.73 -4.25
N SER A 189 8.03 0.09 -5.11
CA SER A 189 6.90 -0.73 -4.67
C SER A 189 7.37 -1.99 -3.91
N GLY A 190 8.46 -2.63 -4.36
CA GLY A 190 9.01 -3.78 -3.66
C GLY A 190 9.53 -3.46 -2.26
N LEU A 191 10.18 -2.31 -2.10
CA LEU A 191 10.60 -1.83 -0.77
C LEU A 191 9.39 -1.51 0.11
N ASP A 192 8.31 -0.92 -0.44
CA ASP A 192 7.07 -0.70 0.28
C ASP A 192 6.46 -2.01 0.80
N ALA A 193 6.37 -3.04 -0.06
CA ALA A 193 5.92 -4.37 0.35
C ALA A 193 6.79 -4.97 1.46
N ILE A 194 8.11 -4.79 1.40
CA ILE A 194 9.03 -5.24 2.45
C ILE A 194 8.79 -4.49 3.77
N VAL A 195 8.60 -3.17 3.73
CA VAL A 195 8.24 -2.38 4.92
C VAL A 195 6.93 -2.86 5.53
N GLN A 196 5.93 -3.18 4.70
CA GLN A 196 4.62 -3.69 5.13
C GLN A 196 4.67 -5.11 5.72
N LEU A 197 5.75 -5.85 5.52
CA LEU A 197 6.04 -7.09 6.24
C LEU A 197 6.79 -6.81 7.55
N ILE A 198 7.75 -5.89 7.54
CA ILE A 198 8.61 -5.59 8.68
C ILE A 198 7.84 -4.85 9.79
N GLU A 199 7.13 -3.78 9.48
CA GLU A 199 6.46 -2.98 10.51
C GLU A 199 5.42 -3.76 11.33
N PRO A 200 4.52 -4.57 10.72
CA PRO A 200 3.64 -5.44 11.50
C PRO A 200 4.38 -6.47 12.33
N LEU A 201 5.53 -6.99 11.84
CA LEU A 201 6.33 -7.98 12.54
C LEU A 201 6.99 -7.41 13.79
N ILE A 202 7.58 -6.20 13.72
CA ILE A 202 8.25 -5.57 14.86
C ILE A 202 7.29 -4.77 15.74
N GLY A 203 6.09 -4.44 15.25
CA GLY A 203 5.15 -3.50 15.85
C GLY A 203 4.50 -3.98 17.13
N ARG A 204 4.00 -3.05 17.94
CA ARG A 204 3.31 -3.35 19.20
C ARG A 204 1.96 -4.03 19.04
N ARG A 205 1.39 -4.00 17.82
CA ARG A 205 0.12 -4.65 17.46
C ARG A 205 0.33 -6.00 16.79
N ALA A 206 1.55 -6.51 16.76
CA ALA A 206 1.89 -7.80 16.20
C ALA A 206 1.03 -8.92 16.79
N THR A 207 0.55 -9.81 15.94
CA THR A 207 -0.24 -10.98 16.32
C THR A 207 0.41 -12.24 15.77
N PRO A 208 0.13 -13.43 16.32
CA PRO A 208 0.62 -14.67 15.71
C PRO A 208 0.23 -14.82 14.24
N PHE A 209 -0.89 -14.24 13.83
CA PHE A 209 -1.35 -14.27 12.44
C PHE A 209 -0.51 -13.37 11.53
N SER A 210 -0.33 -12.08 11.91
CA SER A 210 0.52 -11.16 11.14
C SER A 210 1.98 -11.61 11.13
N ASP A 211 2.48 -12.13 12.23
CA ASP A 211 3.84 -12.68 12.36
C ASP A 211 4.09 -13.85 11.40
N ALA A 212 3.15 -14.78 11.30
CA ALA A 212 3.27 -15.94 10.42
C ALA A 212 3.38 -15.52 8.95
N LEU A 213 2.56 -14.56 8.51
CA LEU A 213 2.60 -14.02 7.15
C LEU A 213 3.91 -13.28 6.87
N ALA A 214 4.31 -12.39 7.77
CA ALA A 214 5.52 -11.60 7.62
C ALA A 214 6.77 -12.49 7.54
N ARG A 215 6.89 -13.48 8.43
CA ARG A 215 8.03 -14.42 8.42
C ARG A 215 8.07 -15.30 7.17
N ALA A 216 6.90 -15.74 6.70
CA ALA A 216 6.83 -16.56 5.47
C ALA A 216 7.24 -15.78 4.22
N ALA A 217 6.99 -14.45 4.19
CA ALA A 217 7.16 -13.65 2.98
C ALA A 217 8.46 -12.83 2.96
N LEU A 218 9.01 -12.40 4.10
CA LEU A 218 10.11 -11.41 4.17
C LEU A 218 11.39 -11.87 3.45
N GLY A 219 11.93 -13.03 3.80
CA GLY A 219 13.16 -13.53 3.15
C GLY A 219 12.99 -13.72 1.65
N PRO A 220 11.95 -14.44 1.19
CA PRO A 220 11.64 -14.56 -0.25
C PRO A 220 11.46 -13.22 -0.95
N ALA A 221 10.80 -12.21 -0.31
CA ALA A 221 10.60 -10.89 -0.89
C ALA A 221 11.92 -10.14 -1.11
N LEU A 222 12.82 -10.16 -0.11
CA LEU A 222 14.15 -9.54 -0.22
C LEU A 222 14.94 -10.15 -1.41
N ALA A 223 14.96 -11.48 -1.51
CA ALA A 223 15.66 -12.17 -2.59
C ALA A 223 15.01 -11.90 -3.96
N ALA A 224 13.68 -11.90 -4.04
CA ALA A 224 12.96 -11.64 -5.27
C ALA A 224 13.14 -10.19 -5.75
N LEU A 225 13.08 -9.20 -4.84
CA LEU A 225 13.32 -7.81 -5.21
C LEU A 225 14.75 -7.61 -5.74
N LYS A 226 15.76 -8.20 -5.07
CA LYS A 226 17.13 -8.17 -5.53
C LYS A 226 17.25 -8.71 -6.97
N ARG A 227 16.65 -9.85 -7.28
CA ARG A 227 16.65 -10.42 -8.65
C ARG A 227 15.98 -9.50 -9.66
N LEU A 228 14.86 -8.89 -9.30
CA LEU A 228 14.11 -8.00 -10.19
C LEU A 228 14.83 -6.69 -10.51
N THR A 229 15.78 -6.27 -9.68
CA THR A 229 16.66 -5.13 -10.02
C THR A 229 17.79 -5.51 -10.98
N GLU A 230 18.10 -6.81 -11.10
CA GLU A 230 19.12 -7.33 -12.03
C GLU A 230 18.51 -7.68 -13.40
N ALA A 231 17.36 -8.34 -13.40
CA ALA A 231 16.64 -8.75 -14.62
C ALA A 231 15.16 -9.07 -14.33
N GLU A 232 14.32 -9.00 -15.38
CA GLU A 232 12.95 -9.48 -15.30
C GLU A 232 12.93 -11.00 -15.06
N ASP A 233 12.19 -11.43 -14.04
CA ASP A 233 12.08 -12.83 -13.64
C ASP A 233 10.61 -13.12 -13.21
N PRO A 234 9.87 -13.95 -13.97
CA PRO A 234 8.47 -14.25 -13.65
C PRO A 234 8.27 -14.91 -12.28
N ALA A 235 9.23 -15.74 -11.81
CA ALA A 235 9.14 -16.36 -10.50
C ALA A 235 9.36 -15.33 -9.38
N ALA A 236 10.29 -14.41 -9.57
CA ALA A 236 10.50 -13.29 -8.65
C ALA A 236 9.29 -12.33 -8.64
N ARG A 237 8.65 -12.08 -9.82
CA ARG A 237 7.39 -11.33 -9.88
C ARG A 237 6.27 -11.99 -9.08
N ALA A 238 6.10 -13.30 -9.24
CA ALA A 238 5.11 -14.07 -8.47
C ALA A 238 5.39 -14.02 -6.96
N THR A 239 6.67 -14.10 -6.58
CA THR A 239 7.08 -13.98 -5.18
C THR A 239 6.79 -12.59 -4.62
N MET A 240 7.09 -11.52 -5.37
CA MET A 240 6.77 -10.14 -4.96
C MET A 240 5.26 -9.88 -4.90
N ALA A 241 4.48 -10.45 -5.83
CA ALA A 241 3.02 -10.38 -5.79
C ALA A 241 2.45 -11.03 -4.51
N TRP A 242 2.97 -12.19 -4.13
CA TRP A 242 2.65 -12.81 -2.84
C TRP A 242 3.08 -11.95 -1.66
N ALA A 243 4.28 -11.38 -1.69
CA ALA A 243 4.81 -10.56 -0.61
C ALA A 243 3.96 -9.29 -0.38
N ALA A 244 3.54 -8.62 -1.45
CA ALA A 244 2.66 -7.45 -1.38
C ALA A 244 1.28 -7.81 -0.78
N LEU A 245 0.68 -8.91 -1.24
CA LEU A 245 -0.57 -9.42 -0.68
C LEU A 245 -0.42 -9.77 0.81
N ALA A 246 0.64 -10.51 1.18
CA ALA A 246 0.92 -10.89 2.56
C ALA A 246 1.15 -9.65 3.44
N GLY A 247 1.86 -8.64 2.92
CA GLY A 247 2.05 -7.34 3.57
C GLY A 247 0.73 -6.61 3.80
N GLY A 248 -0.14 -6.55 2.79
CA GLY A 248 -1.49 -5.97 2.92
C GLY A 248 -2.35 -6.66 3.98
N ILE A 249 -2.29 -7.99 4.06
CA ILE A 249 -2.98 -8.74 5.11
C ILE A 249 -2.32 -8.49 6.48
N ALA A 250 -0.99 -8.49 6.55
CA ALA A 250 -0.24 -8.29 7.78
C ALA A 250 -0.50 -6.89 8.37
N LEU A 251 -0.41 -5.83 7.55
CA LEU A 251 -0.66 -4.46 8.02
C LEU A 251 -2.12 -4.24 8.46
N THR A 252 -3.08 -4.88 7.81
CA THR A 252 -4.50 -4.79 8.18
C THR A 252 -4.73 -5.36 9.58
N ASN A 253 -3.96 -6.37 9.98
CA ASN A 253 -4.14 -7.11 11.24
C ASN A 253 -3.10 -6.76 12.32
N GLY A 254 -1.91 -6.29 11.94
CA GLY A 254 -0.80 -5.95 12.84
C GLY A 254 -0.48 -4.45 12.91
N GLY A 255 -1.07 -3.65 12.03
CA GLY A 255 -0.80 -2.22 11.93
C GLY A 255 0.54 -1.91 11.24
N LEU A 256 0.85 -0.63 11.16
CA LEU A 256 2.06 -0.08 10.58
C LEU A 256 2.87 0.65 11.67
N GLY A 257 3.98 1.29 11.31
CA GLY A 257 4.90 1.93 12.25
C GLY A 257 5.39 3.31 11.79
N ALA A 258 6.59 3.67 12.21
CA ALA A 258 7.18 4.99 12.00
C ALA A 258 7.55 5.25 10.54
N VAL A 259 7.92 4.24 9.76
CA VAL A 259 8.19 4.41 8.32
C VAL A 259 6.95 4.97 7.63
N HIS A 260 5.82 4.28 7.74
CA HIS A 260 4.57 4.75 7.15
C HIS A 260 4.02 6.00 7.83
N GLY A 261 4.26 6.18 9.13
CA GLY A 261 3.92 7.39 9.85
C GLY A 261 4.56 8.63 9.26
N LEU A 262 5.85 8.55 8.96
CA LEU A 262 6.61 9.60 8.29
C LEU A 262 6.26 9.69 6.79
N ALA A 263 6.19 8.55 6.10
CA ALA A 263 5.95 8.53 4.65
C ALA A 263 4.61 9.15 4.26
N GLY A 264 3.57 8.97 5.07
CA GLY A 264 2.27 9.61 4.85
C GLY A 264 2.33 11.13 4.90
N VAL A 265 3.05 11.67 5.89
CA VAL A 265 3.23 13.13 6.06
C VAL A 265 4.14 13.70 4.98
N ILE A 266 5.31 13.09 4.75
CA ILE A 266 6.25 13.54 3.72
C ILE A 266 5.57 13.53 2.35
N GLY A 267 4.96 12.41 1.96
CA GLY A 267 4.28 12.30 0.67
C GLY A 267 3.08 13.24 0.52
N GLY A 268 2.40 13.59 1.62
CA GLY A 268 1.33 14.60 1.62
C GLY A 268 1.85 16.01 1.31
N ARG A 269 3.04 16.37 1.81
CA ARG A 269 3.66 17.69 1.64
C ARG A 269 4.44 17.80 0.33
N SER A 270 5.18 16.75 -0.05
CA SER A 270 6.13 16.79 -1.17
C SER A 270 5.55 16.25 -2.48
N GLY A 271 4.49 15.45 -2.43
CA GLY A 271 4.04 14.67 -3.61
C GLY A 271 5.00 13.54 -4.01
N GLY A 272 6.04 13.27 -3.22
CA GLY A 272 7.00 12.21 -3.48
C GLY A 272 6.37 10.82 -3.52
N ALA A 273 6.95 9.92 -4.32
CA ALA A 273 6.47 8.55 -4.49
C ALA A 273 6.50 7.79 -3.16
N HIS A 274 5.33 7.34 -2.68
CA HIS A 274 5.14 6.75 -1.35
C HIS A 274 6.12 5.59 -1.07
N GLY A 275 6.21 4.61 -1.95
CA GLY A 275 7.08 3.45 -1.76
C GLY A 275 8.58 3.81 -1.76
N ALA A 276 8.99 4.86 -2.51
CA ALA A 276 10.37 5.33 -2.46
C ALA A 276 10.67 5.98 -1.10
N ILE A 277 9.76 6.79 -0.56
CA ILE A 277 9.88 7.38 0.78
C ILE A 277 9.97 6.27 1.84
N CYS A 278 9.10 5.24 1.76
CA CYS A 278 9.14 4.09 2.67
C CYS A 278 10.50 3.36 2.61
N GLY A 279 11.00 3.08 1.40
CA GLY A 279 12.27 2.41 1.22
C GLY A 279 13.45 3.20 1.78
N THR A 280 13.45 4.53 1.58
CA THR A 280 14.53 5.41 2.05
C THR A 280 14.54 5.53 3.57
N LEU A 281 13.37 5.53 4.21
CA LEU A 281 13.23 5.60 5.66
C LEU A 281 13.52 4.29 6.38
N LEU A 282 13.42 3.14 5.71
CA LEU A 282 13.43 1.83 6.37
C LEU A 282 14.68 1.59 7.22
N GLY A 283 15.88 1.80 6.65
CA GLY A 283 17.13 1.60 7.38
C GLY A 283 17.25 2.48 8.63
N PRO A 284 17.18 3.82 8.48
CA PRO A 284 17.25 4.75 9.62
C PRO A 284 16.19 4.50 10.71
N VAL A 285 14.95 4.13 10.32
CA VAL A 285 13.89 3.83 11.29
C VAL A 285 14.14 2.50 12.03
N LEU A 286 14.70 1.49 11.37
CA LEU A 286 15.12 0.26 12.06
C LEU A 286 16.21 0.54 13.09
N GLU A 287 17.22 1.35 12.75
CA GLU A 287 18.26 1.77 13.67
C GLU A 287 17.68 2.58 14.86
N MET A 288 16.79 3.52 14.59
CA MET A 288 16.08 4.30 15.62
C MET A 288 15.29 3.36 16.57
N ASN A 289 14.48 2.47 16.02
CA ASN A 289 13.68 1.53 16.82
C ASN A 289 14.55 0.57 17.65
N ARG A 290 15.72 0.18 17.14
CA ARG A 290 16.69 -0.65 17.88
C ARG A 290 17.31 0.13 19.03
N ALA A 291 17.67 1.40 18.81
CA ALA A 291 18.27 2.25 19.84
C ALA A 291 17.31 2.57 20.99
N LEU A 292 16.02 2.74 20.68
CA LEU A 292 14.98 3.08 21.66
C LEU A 292 14.31 1.87 22.30
N GLY A 293 14.47 0.67 21.68
CA GLY A 293 13.71 -0.52 22.03
C GLY A 293 14.27 -1.29 23.24
N GLY A 294 13.38 -1.93 23.96
CA GLY A 294 13.75 -2.95 24.95
C GLY A 294 14.07 -4.30 24.29
N ALA A 295 14.51 -5.27 25.10
CA ALA A 295 15.00 -6.59 24.65
C ALA A 295 14.04 -7.31 23.68
N ALA A 296 12.73 -7.26 23.91
CA ALA A 296 11.74 -7.90 23.03
C ALA A 296 11.66 -7.23 21.64
N THR A 297 11.76 -5.90 21.58
CA THR A 297 11.80 -5.14 20.32
C THR A 297 13.08 -5.44 19.55
N ILE A 298 14.22 -5.41 20.26
CA ILE A 298 15.53 -5.71 19.68
C ILE A 298 15.55 -7.12 19.08
N ALA A 299 15.02 -8.12 19.78
CA ALA A 299 14.98 -9.50 19.27
C ALA A 299 14.20 -9.62 17.95
N ARG A 300 13.08 -8.90 17.78
CA ARG A 300 12.31 -8.87 16.53
C ARG A 300 13.05 -8.12 15.42
N ILE A 301 13.73 -7.03 15.74
CA ILE A 301 14.58 -6.31 14.79
C ILE A 301 15.77 -7.17 14.36
N ASP A 302 16.37 -7.92 15.27
CA ASP A 302 17.47 -8.85 14.98
C ASP A 302 17.03 -9.96 14.01
N GLU A 303 15.80 -10.46 14.13
CA GLU A 303 15.18 -11.40 13.18
C GLU A 303 15.10 -10.78 11.76
N VAL A 304 14.65 -9.53 11.65
CA VAL A 304 14.60 -8.79 10.39
C VAL A 304 16.01 -8.57 9.82
N CYS A 305 16.95 -8.13 10.66
CA CYS A 305 18.33 -7.90 10.27
C CYS A 305 19.02 -9.18 9.78
N ALA A 306 18.73 -10.32 10.40
CA ALA A 306 19.23 -11.62 9.95
C ALA A 306 18.72 -11.98 8.55
N ALA A 307 17.44 -11.74 8.25
CA ALA A 307 16.86 -11.97 6.92
C ALA A 307 17.50 -11.06 5.85
N ILE A 308 17.73 -9.79 6.17
CA ILE A 308 18.41 -8.83 5.29
C ILE A 308 19.85 -9.29 5.03
N ALA A 309 20.61 -9.61 6.09
CA ALA A 309 22.00 -10.05 5.97
C ALA A 309 22.13 -11.36 5.18
N ALA A 310 21.19 -12.29 5.32
CA ALA A 310 21.14 -13.53 4.55
C ALA A 310 21.00 -13.26 3.03
N THR A 311 20.33 -12.17 2.64
CA THR A 311 20.09 -11.82 1.24
C THR A 311 21.19 -10.94 0.64
N PHE A 312 21.65 -9.93 1.38
CA PHE A 312 22.57 -8.91 0.88
C PHE A 312 24.00 -9.09 1.36
N GLY A 313 24.23 -10.01 2.30
CA GLY A 313 25.55 -10.21 2.93
C GLY A 313 25.80 -9.28 4.10
N GLY A 314 27.02 -9.36 4.65
CA GLY A 314 27.44 -8.53 5.79
C GLY A 314 26.97 -9.06 7.16
N ALA A 315 27.30 -8.30 8.20
CA ALA A 315 26.84 -8.62 9.56
C ALA A 315 25.40 -8.18 9.79
N ALA A 316 24.63 -8.94 10.57
CA ALA A 316 23.25 -8.59 10.90
C ALA A 316 23.14 -7.23 11.61
N THR A 317 24.17 -6.81 12.35
CA THR A 317 24.23 -5.47 12.98
C THR A 317 24.24 -4.33 11.97
N ASP A 318 24.77 -4.55 10.78
CA ASP A 318 24.90 -3.55 9.72
C ASP A 318 23.78 -3.66 8.66
N ALA A 319 22.89 -4.65 8.82
CA ALA A 319 21.86 -4.97 7.85
C ALA A 319 20.97 -3.78 7.44
N PRO A 320 20.51 -2.87 8.33
CA PRO A 320 19.73 -1.70 7.93
C PRO A 320 20.50 -0.79 6.97
N ARG A 321 21.79 -0.56 7.22
CA ARG A 321 22.66 0.23 6.35
C ARG A 321 22.96 -0.50 5.04
N THR A 322 23.26 -1.78 5.09
CA THR A 322 23.50 -2.62 3.90
C THR A 322 22.32 -2.56 2.94
N LEU A 323 21.09 -2.66 3.45
CA LEU A 323 19.89 -2.54 2.62
C LEU A 323 19.72 -1.13 2.04
N ALA A 324 19.94 -0.08 2.84
CA ALA A 324 19.85 1.31 2.38
C ALA A 324 20.90 1.62 1.29
N ASP A 325 22.14 1.16 1.47
CA ASP A 325 23.21 1.36 0.49
C ASP A 325 22.92 0.60 -0.80
N TRP A 326 22.44 -0.64 -0.71
CA TRP A 326 22.02 -1.40 -1.88
C TRP A 326 20.87 -0.68 -2.62
N ALA A 327 19.83 -0.22 -1.91
CA ALA A 327 18.69 0.45 -2.52
C ALA A 327 19.13 1.74 -3.25
N ARG A 328 20.02 2.54 -2.64
CA ARG A 328 20.60 3.73 -3.28
C ARG A 328 21.42 3.36 -4.53
N ALA A 329 22.20 2.29 -4.47
CA ALA A 329 22.94 1.79 -5.63
C ALA A 329 22.01 1.33 -6.78
N GLN A 330 20.78 0.90 -6.47
CA GLN A 330 19.74 0.60 -7.47
C GLN A 330 18.96 1.84 -7.93
N GLY A 331 19.32 3.04 -7.47
CA GLY A 331 18.71 4.29 -7.90
C GLY A 331 17.57 4.79 -7.01
N LEU A 332 17.43 4.28 -5.78
CA LEU A 332 16.46 4.84 -4.83
C LEU A 332 16.91 6.27 -4.44
N PRO A 333 16.08 7.29 -4.67
CA PRO A 333 16.42 8.68 -4.34
C PRO A 333 16.40 8.92 -2.82
N ASP A 334 17.17 9.92 -2.35
CA ASP A 334 17.09 10.41 -0.98
C ASP A 334 15.79 11.23 -0.74
N LEU A 335 15.49 11.55 0.53
CA LEU A 335 14.28 12.30 0.87
C LEU A 335 14.25 13.71 0.27
N GLY A 336 15.40 14.36 0.07
CA GLY A 336 15.49 15.67 -0.57
C GLY A 336 15.10 15.60 -2.04
N ALA A 337 15.59 14.60 -2.78
CA ALA A 337 15.19 14.35 -4.16
C ALA A 337 13.72 13.93 -4.29
N LEU A 338 13.13 13.37 -3.22
CA LEU A 338 11.70 13.06 -3.11
C LEU A 338 10.86 14.27 -2.68
N GLY A 339 11.47 15.46 -2.58
CA GLY A 339 10.80 16.73 -2.33
C GLY A 339 10.64 17.08 -0.86
N LEU A 340 11.30 16.37 0.07
CA LEU A 340 11.31 16.78 1.47
C LEU A 340 12.13 18.05 1.65
N ASP A 341 11.50 19.09 2.16
CA ASP A 341 12.21 20.28 2.63
C ASP A 341 12.95 19.96 3.95
N ARG A 342 14.28 19.93 3.88
CA ARG A 342 15.13 19.65 5.06
C ARG A 342 15.02 20.72 6.15
N THR A 343 14.46 21.89 5.88
CA THR A 343 14.21 22.93 6.88
C THR A 343 12.94 22.66 7.70
N ASP A 344 12.03 21.77 7.21
CA ASP A 344 10.76 21.44 7.85
C ASP A 344 10.72 20.08 8.56
N LEU A 345 11.88 19.49 8.87
CA LEU A 345 11.94 18.20 9.57
C LEU A 345 11.19 18.22 10.92
N ALA A 346 11.14 19.37 11.60
CA ALA A 346 10.43 19.51 12.87
C ALA A 346 8.91 19.41 12.67
N GLY A 347 8.36 20.10 11.68
CA GLY A 347 6.94 20.04 11.36
C GLY A 347 6.51 18.65 10.88
N VAL A 348 7.35 17.98 10.06
CA VAL A 348 7.09 16.58 9.65
C VAL A 348 7.09 15.64 10.86
N ALA A 349 8.08 15.75 11.76
CA ALA A 349 8.16 14.90 12.95
C ALA A 349 6.94 15.10 13.86
N HIS A 350 6.53 16.35 14.08
CA HIS A 350 5.36 16.69 14.86
C HIS A 350 4.08 16.06 14.29
N ASP A 351 3.82 16.26 13.01
CA ASP A 351 2.62 15.69 12.36
C ASP A 351 2.64 14.16 12.31
N ALA A 352 3.82 13.54 12.12
CA ALA A 352 3.97 12.10 12.08
C ALA A 352 3.63 11.42 13.41
N LEU A 353 3.91 12.07 14.55
CA LEU A 353 3.54 11.55 15.89
C LEU A 353 2.02 11.35 16.02
N GLY A 354 1.22 12.19 15.36
CA GLY A 354 -0.25 12.10 15.36
C GLY A 354 -0.81 11.06 14.37
N SER A 355 0.02 10.45 13.53
CA SER A 355 -0.46 9.52 12.51
C SER A 355 -0.91 8.18 13.11
N SER A 356 -1.96 7.57 12.51
CA SER A 356 -2.46 6.27 12.95
C SER A 356 -1.43 5.14 12.79
N SER A 357 -0.53 5.26 11.80
CA SER A 357 0.56 4.30 11.59
C SER A 357 1.58 4.34 12.71
N MET A 358 1.97 5.56 13.15
CA MET A 358 2.92 5.73 14.26
C MET A 358 2.48 5.03 15.54
N GLN A 359 1.16 4.95 15.78
CA GLN A 359 0.62 4.27 16.96
C GLN A 359 0.89 2.76 17.00
N GLY A 360 1.25 2.14 15.88
CA GLY A 360 1.67 0.74 15.79
C GLY A 360 3.17 0.52 15.96
N ASN A 361 3.99 1.58 15.97
CA ASN A 361 5.45 1.45 16.09
C ASN A 361 5.85 0.72 17.38
N PRO A 362 6.91 -0.10 17.39
CA PRO A 362 7.30 -0.88 18.56
C PRO A 362 7.60 -0.01 19.78
N VAL A 363 8.15 1.17 19.57
CA VAL A 363 8.41 2.19 20.58
C VAL A 363 7.86 3.52 20.10
N MET A 364 7.39 4.38 21.01
CA MET A 364 6.97 5.74 20.63
C MET A 364 8.23 6.62 20.62
N PRO A 365 8.68 7.09 19.43
CA PRO A 365 9.81 8.00 19.35
C PRO A 365 9.38 9.40 19.78
N ASP A 366 10.35 10.24 20.14
CA ASP A 366 10.13 11.68 20.23
C ASP A 366 10.44 12.38 18.89
N GLU A 367 10.17 13.70 18.81
CA GLU A 367 10.45 14.49 17.62
C GLU A 367 11.94 14.50 17.26
N ALA A 368 12.84 14.48 18.25
CA ALA A 368 14.28 14.50 18.03
C ALA A 368 14.75 13.21 17.35
N ALA A 369 14.25 12.05 17.78
CA ALA A 369 14.56 10.76 17.19
C ALA A 369 14.03 10.67 15.73
N LEU A 370 12.81 11.14 15.47
CA LEU A 370 12.25 11.18 14.11
C LEU A 370 13.05 12.10 13.18
N ARG A 371 13.45 13.26 13.66
CA ARG A 371 14.30 14.18 12.91
C ARG A 371 15.66 13.58 12.58
N ALA A 372 16.28 12.89 13.54
CA ALA A 372 17.54 12.20 13.33
C ALA A 372 17.41 11.08 12.27
N ALA A 373 16.33 10.28 12.32
CA ALA A 373 16.06 9.25 11.33
C ALA A 373 15.86 9.83 9.92
N MET A 374 15.10 10.93 9.77
CA MET A 374 14.93 11.62 8.49
C MET A 374 16.22 12.28 7.97
N ALA A 375 17.06 12.79 8.87
CA ALA A 375 18.34 13.39 8.48
C ALA A 375 19.37 12.35 7.99
N ALA A 376 19.24 11.10 8.42
CA ALA A 376 20.08 9.97 8.00
C ALA A 376 19.56 9.28 6.73
N ALA A 377 18.34 9.56 6.31
CA ALA A 377 17.66 9.07 5.12
C ALA A 377 17.90 10.02 3.92
#